data_746b1cc8908f140dd4a4865f34030d74
#
_entry.id   746b1cc8908f140dd4a4865f34030d74
#
_cell.length_a   1.000
_cell.length_b   1.000
_cell.length_c   1.000
_cell.angle_alpha   90.00
_cell.angle_beta   90.00
_cell.angle_gamma   90.00
#
_symmetry.space_group_name_H-M   'P 1'
#
loop_
_entity.id
_entity.type
_entity.pdbx_description
1 polymer ?
#
loop_
_entity_poly.entity_id
_entity_poly.type
_entity_poly.pdbx_seq_one_letter_code
_entity_poly.pdbx_strand_id
1 'polypeptide(L)'
;MFEQQFPARGLTLVPQQKVDRLELDADGATLYLKDNYGDVVIETQTTVLATGRFLSGGLKADRLGVREPLLDLPVSQPARRTDWYRQEYFDPQGHPINRSGIEVDDRFRPLGRDREPLNERLFAAGVLLAHQDWIRQRCGAGVAIASAYRAVAGAVGMLSSRDQSD
;
A
#
# COMPACT_ATOMS: atom_id res chain seq x y z
N MET A 1 11.00 16.22 -13.91
CA MET A 1 11.03 15.21 -14.99
C MET A 1 9.72 14.44 -15.10
N PHE A 2 9.40 13.42 -14.31
CA PHE A 2 8.08 12.78 -14.38
C PHE A 2 6.95 13.72 -13.93
N GLU A 3 7.12 14.42 -12.82
CA GLU A 3 6.14 15.38 -12.27
C GLU A 3 5.67 16.44 -13.27
N GLN A 4 6.53 16.87 -14.17
CA GLN A 4 6.18 17.85 -15.21
C GLN A 4 5.22 17.28 -16.27
N GLN A 5 5.13 15.97 -16.40
CA GLN A 5 4.26 15.30 -17.37
C GLN A 5 2.89 14.90 -16.81
N PHE A 6 2.74 14.91 -15.48
CA PHE A 6 1.51 14.48 -14.85
C PHE A 6 0.27 15.28 -15.25
N PRO A 7 0.30 16.64 -15.27
CA PRO A 7 -0.87 17.42 -15.68
C PRO A 7 -1.32 17.14 -17.11
N ALA A 8 -0.36 16.98 -18.04
CA ALA A 8 -0.66 16.68 -19.44
C ALA A 8 -1.30 15.28 -19.64
N ARG A 9 -1.24 14.43 -18.61
CA ARG A 9 -1.85 13.08 -18.59
C ARG A 9 -3.06 12.99 -17.68
N GLY A 10 -3.62 14.13 -17.24
CA GLY A 10 -4.77 14.17 -16.34
C GLY A 10 -4.47 13.73 -14.90
N LEU A 11 -3.19 13.72 -14.49
CA LEU A 11 -2.79 13.37 -13.14
C LEU A 11 -2.64 14.61 -12.28
N THR A 12 -3.28 14.64 -11.12
CA THR A 12 -3.12 15.67 -10.10
C THR A 12 -2.14 15.18 -9.04
N LEU A 13 -1.07 15.94 -8.82
CA LEU A 13 -0.15 15.70 -7.72
C LEU A 13 -0.49 16.64 -6.57
N VAL A 14 -0.69 16.06 -5.38
CA VAL A 14 -1.00 16.82 -4.15
C VAL A 14 0.17 16.63 -3.18
N PRO A 15 1.20 17.50 -3.26
CA PRO A 15 2.40 17.35 -2.44
C PRO A 15 2.14 17.78 -1.00
N GLN A 16 2.95 17.23 -0.07
CA GLN A 16 2.98 17.63 1.35
C GLN A 16 1.67 17.41 2.11
N GLN A 17 0.75 16.62 1.57
CA GLN A 17 -0.46 16.23 2.26
C GLN A 17 -0.40 14.78 2.71
N LYS A 18 -0.98 14.52 3.86
CA LYS A 18 -1.07 13.19 4.44
C LYS A 18 -2.54 12.79 4.55
N VAL A 19 -2.83 11.57 4.12
CA VAL A 19 -4.13 10.95 4.39
C VAL A 19 -4.16 10.56 5.86
N ASP A 20 -5.05 11.16 6.63
CA ASP A 20 -5.22 10.85 8.05
C ASP A 20 -6.24 9.73 8.28
N ARG A 21 -7.23 9.64 7.41
CA ARG A 21 -8.28 8.61 7.46
C ARG A 21 -8.72 8.23 6.05
N LEU A 22 -9.01 6.94 5.88
CA LEU A 22 -9.55 6.36 4.66
C LEU A 22 -10.78 5.53 5.05
N GLU A 23 -11.91 5.81 4.45
CA GLU A 23 -13.14 5.05 4.58
C GLU A 23 -13.43 4.33 3.26
N LEU A 24 -13.81 3.07 3.35
CA LEU A 24 -14.13 2.22 2.20
C LEU A 24 -15.62 1.92 2.20
N ASP A 25 -16.23 2.00 1.03
CA ASP A 25 -17.61 1.57 0.81
C ASP A 25 -17.72 0.69 -0.44
N ALA A 26 -18.94 0.37 -0.85
CA ALA A 26 -19.20 -0.45 -2.03
C ALA A 26 -18.88 0.29 -3.35
N ASP A 27 -18.91 1.62 -3.34
CA ASP A 27 -18.75 2.46 -4.54
C ASP A 27 -17.36 3.04 -4.69
N GLY A 28 -16.54 2.98 -3.63
CA GLY A 28 -15.19 3.51 -3.69
C GLY A 28 -14.52 3.73 -2.33
N ALA A 29 -13.92 4.90 -2.18
CA ALA A 29 -13.30 5.31 -0.94
C ALA A 29 -13.36 6.82 -0.76
N THR A 30 -13.45 7.24 0.51
CA THR A 30 -13.34 8.64 0.92
C THR A 30 -12.04 8.83 1.70
N LEU A 31 -11.18 9.71 1.21
CA LEU A 31 -9.92 10.07 1.82
C LEU A 31 -10.05 11.41 2.53
N TYR A 32 -9.62 11.44 3.78
CA TYR A 32 -9.59 12.65 4.60
C TYR A 32 -8.13 13.08 4.79
N LEU A 33 -7.83 14.28 4.34
CA LEU A 33 -6.51 14.89 4.40
C LEU A 33 -6.61 16.19 5.19
N LYS A 34 -5.50 16.59 5.79
CA LYS A 34 -5.34 17.91 6.39
C LYS A 34 -4.28 18.68 5.65
N ASP A 35 -4.59 19.89 5.28
CA ASP A 35 -3.61 20.86 4.80
C ASP A 35 -3.52 22.07 5.74
N ASN A 36 -2.71 23.06 5.36
CA ASN A 36 -2.53 24.29 6.14
C ASN A 36 -3.78 25.20 6.13
N TYR A 37 -4.76 24.91 5.31
CA TYR A 37 -5.95 25.73 5.11
C TYR A 37 -7.23 25.06 5.61
N GLY A 38 -7.15 23.79 6.00
CA GLY A 38 -8.29 23.06 6.55
C GLY A 38 -8.35 21.58 6.15
N ASP A 39 -9.51 20.99 6.34
CA ASP A 39 -9.76 19.59 5.99
C ASP A 39 -10.10 19.49 4.49
N VAL A 40 -9.46 18.54 3.81
CA VAL A 40 -9.72 18.21 2.40
C VAL A 40 -10.30 16.81 2.35
N VAL A 41 -11.38 16.64 1.60
CA VAL A 41 -12.03 15.35 1.36
C VAL A 41 -11.93 15.01 -0.13
N ILE A 42 -11.47 13.80 -0.43
CA ILE A 42 -11.36 13.29 -1.80
C ILE A 42 -12.16 11.99 -1.88
N GLU A 43 -13.16 11.96 -2.74
CA GLU A 43 -13.92 10.76 -3.07
C GLU A 43 -13.32 10.10 -4.31
N THR A 44 -13.19 8.78 -4.29
CA THR A 44 -12.55 8.00 -5.35
C THR A 44 -13.34 6.73 -5.65
N GLN A 45 -13.39 6.33 -6.90
CA GLN A 45 -13.99 5.05 -7.30
C GLN A 45 -13.05 3.86 -7.04
N THR A 46 -11.74 4.09 -7.02
CA THR A 46 -10.72 3.08 -6.69
C THR A 46 -9.56 3.75 -6.00
N THR A 47 -8.85 3.01 -5.15
CA THR A 47 -7.68 3.50 -4.41
C THR A 47 -6.53 2.51 -4.51
N VAL A 48 -5.32 3.02 -4.69
CA VAL A 48 -4.09 2.23 -4.63
C VAL A 48 -3.24 2.68 -3.44
N LEU A 49 -3.05 1.80 -2.47
CA LEU A 49 -2.14 2.03 -1.35
C LEU A 49 -0.70 1.82 -1.80
N ALA A 50 0.06 2.91 -1.88
CA ALA A 50 1.49 2.88 -2.18
C ALA A 50 2.29 3.58 -1.05
N THR A 51 1.85 3.39 0.19
CA THR A 51 2.29 4.11 1.39
C THR A 51 3.69 3.71 1.88
N GLY A 52 4.27 2.67 1.28
CA GLY A 52 5.59 2.16 1.64
C GLY A 52 5.61 1.45 3.00
N ARG A 53 6.78 1.41 3.64
CA ARG A 53 6.96 0.73 4.95
C ARG A 53 7.26 1.73 6.06
N PHE A 54 8.23 1.39 6.90
CA PHE A 54 8.54 2.09 8.14
C PHE A 54 8.98 3.55 7.96
N LEU A 55 9.82 3.85 6.97
CA LEU A 55 10.33 5.22 6.74
C LEU A 55 9.26 6.18 6.24
N SER A 56 8.35 5.68 5.40
CA SER A 56 7.25 6.48 4.83
C SER A 56 5.98 6.43 5.69
N GLY A 57 5.96 5.61 6.74
CA GLY A 57 4.85 5.51 7.67
C GLY A 57 3.70 4.60 7.23
N GLY A 58 3.83 3.88 6.09
CA GLY A 58 2.85 2.88 5.64
C GLY A 58 2.77 1.66 6.56
N LEU A 59 3.84 1.37 7.28
CA LEU A 59 3.84 0.42 8.40
C LEU A 59 4.43 1.10 9.64
N LYS A 60 3.88 0.78 10.80
CA LYS A 60 4.39 1.21 12.10
C LYS A 60 4.74 0.00 12.95
N ALA A 61 5.89 0.04 13.60
CA ALA A 61 6.36 -1.00 14.51
C ALA A 61 6.40 -0.48 15.95
N ASP A 62 5.87 -1.24 16.87
CA ASP A 62 5.88 -0.96 18.29
C ASP A 62 6.20 -2.23 19.13
N ARG A 63 5.89 -2.22 20.43
CA ARG A 63 6.14 -3.37 21.30
C ARG A 63 5.23 -4.55 21.01
N LEU A 64 4.08 -4.33 20.41
CA LEU A 64 3.05 -5.35 20.16
C LEU A 64 3.24 -6.00 18.78
N GLY A 65 3.90 -5.30 17.83
CA GLY A 65 4.09 -5.83 16.49
C GLY A 65 4.22 -4.74 15.43
N VAL A 66 4.03 -5.16 14.20
CA VAL A 66 3.93 -4.27 13.04
C VAL A 66 2.46 -4.15 12.65
N ARG A 67 2.02 -2.93 12.39
CA ARG A 67 0.64 -2.63 11.96
C ARG A 67 0.62 -1.70 10.76
N GLU A 68 -0.39 -1.81 9.94
CA GLU A 68 -0.77 -0.85 8.92
C GLU A 68 -1.71 0.19 9.58
N PRO A 69 -1.35 1.48 9.59
CA PRO A 69 -2.02 2.46 10.47
C PRO A 69 -3.29 3.09 9.88
N LEU A 70 -3.60 2.90 8.60
CA LEU A 70 -4.69 3.61 7.92
C LEU A 70 -6.00 2.82 7.92
N LEU A 71 -5.93 1.52 7.68
CA LEU A 71 -7.07 0.61 7.57
C LEU A 71 -7.00 -0.58 8.55
N ASP A 72 -5.97 -0.65 9.40
CA ASP A 72 -5.68 -1.80 10.28
C ASP A 72 -5.62 -3.14 9.52
N LEU A 73 -5.04 -3.10 8.31
CA LEU A 73 -4.86 -4.30 7.50
C LEU A 73 -3.98 -5.32 8.20
N PRO A 74 -4.27 -6.62 8.06
CA PRO A 74 -3.40 -7.68 8.55
C PRO A 74 -1.99 -7.55 7.97
N VAL A 75 -0.98 -7.57 8.83
CA VAL A 75 0.42 -7.52 8.43
C VAL A 75 1.06 -8.88 8.60
N SER A 76 1.56 -9.44 7.50
CA SER A 76 2.45 -10.60 7.53
C SER A 76 3.76 -10.21 8.20
N GLN A 77 4.10 -10.83 9.33
CA GLN A 77 5.27 -10.50 10.14
C GLN A 77 5.72 -11.71 10.96
N PRO A 78 6.96 -11.75 11.48
CA PRO A 78 7.38 -12.78 12.41
C PRO A 78 6.49 -12.79 13.65
N ALA A 79 6.15 -13.99 14.14
CA ALA A 79 5.18 -14.18 15.23
C ALA A 79 5.64 -13.55 16.56
N ARG A 80 6.93 -13.45 16.80
CA ARG A 80 7.51 -12.87 18.01
C ARG A 80 8.52 -11.79 17.67
N ARG A 81 8.58 -10.75 18.48
CA ARG A 81 9.55 -9.67 18.31
C ARG A 81 11.00 -10.13 18.36
N THR A 82 11.30 -11.17 19.14
CA THR A 82 12.63 -11.81 19.21
C THR A 82 13.07 -12.38 17.87
N ASP A 83 12.15 -12.68 16.99
CA ASP A 83 12.40 -13.29 15.67
C ASP A 83 12.53 -12.22 14.55
N TRP A 84 12.43 -10.92 14.90
CA TRP A 84 12.52 -9.83 13.92
C TRP A 84 13.92 -9.69 13.33
N TYR A 85 14.94 -9.89 14.15
CA TYR A 85 16.34 -9.71 13.77
C TYR A 85 17.13 -11.00 13.99
N ARG A 86 18.05 -11.25 13.10
CA ARG A 86 19.09 -12.26 13.30
C ARG A 86 20.21 -11.66 14.14
N GLN A 87 21.01 -12.52 14.76
CA GLN A 87 22.11 -12.11 15.63
C GLN A 87 23.15 -11.28 14.88
N GLU A 88 23.51 -11.71 13.68
CA GLU A 88 24.46 -11.01 12.83
C GLU A 88 23.80 -9.88 12.06
N TYR A 89 24.31 -8.64 12.18
CA TYR A 89 23.77 -7.46 11.51
C TYR A 89 23.76 -7.60 9.98
N PHE A 90 24.80 -8.20 9.41
CA PHE A 90 24.91 -8.49 7.98
C PHE A 90 24.59 -9.93 7.62
N ASP A 91 23.67 -10.57 8.33
CA ASP A 91 23.28 -11.94 8.05
C ASP A 91 22.94 -12.14 6.57
N PRO A 92 23.53 -13.13 5.89
CA PRO A 92 23.28 -13.39 4.48
C PRO A 92 21.83 -13.72 4.15
N GLN A 93 21.02 -14.13 5.11
CA GLN A 93 19.59 -14.40 4.92
C GLN A 93 18.71 -13.17 5.17
N GLY A 94 19.29 -12.05 5.61
CA GLY A 94 18.58 -10.84 5.98
C GLY A 94 17.78 -10.99 7.28
N HIS A 95 17.15 -9.91 7.70
CA HIS A 95 16.33 -9.90 8.91
C HIS A 95 14.87 -10.17 8.56
N PRO A 96 14.18 -11.08 9.25
CA PRO A 96 12.80 -11.44 8.94
C PRO A 96 11.83 -10.26 8.91
N ILE A 97 12.04 -9.24 9.76
CA ILE A 97 11.23 -8.01 9.77
C ILE A 97 11.22 -7.28 8.41
N ASN A 98 12.28 -7.39 7.62
CA ASN A 98 12.37 -6.74 6.32
C ASN A 98 11.40 -7.33 5.28
N ARG A 99 10.80 -8.47 5.56
CA ARG A 99 9.79 -9.11 4.71
C ARG A 99 8.36 -8.84 5.17
N SER A 100 8.19 -8.09 6.27
CA SER A 100 6.87 -7.72 6.77
C SER A 100 6.16 -6.80 5.80
N GLY A 101 4.84 -6.98 5.66
CA GLY A 101 4.01 -6.19 4.77
C GLY A 101 2.59 -6.72 4.72
N ILE A 102 1.76 -6.13 3.90
CA ILE A 102 0.41 -6.62 3.64
C ILE A 102 0.41 -7.70 2.55
N GLU A 103 -0.45 -8.68 2.69
CA GLU A 103 -0.69 -9.69 1.66
C GLU A 103 -1.77 -9.20 0.69
N VAL A 104 -1.66 -9.61 -0.56
CA VAL A 104 -2.60 -9.27 -1.62
C VAL A 104 -2.97 -10.51 -2.43
N ASP A 105 -4.10 -10.47 -3.10
CA ASP A 105 -4.48 -11.48 -4.09
C ASP A 105 -3.78 -11.27 -5.44
N ASP A 106 -4.12 -12.10 -6.43
CA ASP A 106 -3.55 -12.02 -7.79
C ASP A 106 -3.90 -10.74 -8.55
N ARG A 107 -4.90 -9.98 -8.07
CA ARG A 107 -5.29 -8.67 -8.59
C ARG A 107 -4.69 -7.52 -7.80
N PHE A 108 -3.84 -7.81 -6.82
CA PHE A 108 -3.21 -6.82 -5.94
C PHE A 108 -4.19 -6.12 -4.99
N ARG A 109 -5.31 -6.77 -4.62
CA ARG A 109 -6.23 -6.32 -3.59
C ARG A 109 -5.73 -6.80 -2.22
N PRO A 110 -5.65 -5.92 -1.21
CA PRO A 110 -5.26 -6.30 0.15
C PRO A 110 -6.21 -7.34 0.74
N LEU A 111 -5.63 -8.37 1.36
CA LEU A 111 -6.38 -9.42 2.03
C LEU A 111 -6.75 -9.02 3.46
N GLY A 112 -7.98 -9.29 3.83
CA GLY A 112 -8.49 -9.21 5.20
C GLY A 112 -7.99 -10.37 6.07
N ARG A 113 -8.49 -10.43 7.31
CA ARG A 113 -8.14 -11.50 8.28
C ARG A 113 -8.67 -12.87 7.88
N ASP A 114 -9.72 -12.91 7.10
CA ASP A 114 -10.34 -14.11 6.49
C ASP A 114 -9.62 -14.57 5.22
N ARG A 115 -8.57 -13.86 4.80
CA ARG A 115 -7.81 -14.05 3.57
C ARG A 115 -8.60 -13.78 2.28
N GLU A 116 -9.73 -13.12 2.40
CA GLU A 116 -10.48 -12.58 1.26
C GLU A 116 -10.10 -11.11 1.04
N PRO A 117 -10.28 -10.57 -0.18
CA PRO A 117 -10.05 -9.15 -0.45
C PRO A 117 -10.89 -8.28 0.47
N LEU A 118 -10.25 -7.35 1.18
CA LEU A 118 -10.95 -6.44 2.09
C LEU A 118 -12.01 -5.60 1.38
N ASN A 119 -11.69 -5.15 0.17
CA ASN A 119 -12.58 -4.37 -0.68
C ASN A 119 -12.18 -4.56 -2.15
N GLU A 120 -13.18 -4.66 -3.03
CA GLU A 120 -12.98 -4.87 -4.47
C GLU A 120 -12.29 -3.68 -5.16
N ARG A 121 -12.34 -2.49 -4.57
CA ARG A 121 -11.87 -1.22 -5.13
C ARG A 121 -10.59 -0.72 -4.52
N LEU A 122 -10.04 -1.49 -3.56
CA LEU A 122 -8.78 -1.20 -2.89
C LEU A 122 -7.68 -2.08 -3.47
N PHE A 123 -6.58 -1.45 -3.87
CA PHE A 123 -5.39 -2.11 -4.39
C PHE A 123 -4.15 -1.69 -3.59
N ALA A 124 -3.08 -2.45 -3.69
CA ALA A 124 -1.82 -2.10 -3.04
C ALA A 124 -0.61 -2.34 -3.93
N ALA A 125 0.43 -1.53 -3.75
CA ALA A 125 1.64 -1.59 -4.55
C ALA A 125 2.90 -1.19 -3.78
N GLY A 126 4.04 -1.54 -4.32
CA GLY A 126 5.33 -1.12 -3.83
C GLY A 126 5.83 -1.93 -2.64
N VAL A 127 6.73 -1.31 -1.88
CA VAL A 127 7.40 -1.99 -0.76
C VAL A 127 6.51 -2.22 0.47
N LEU A 128 5.27 -1.76 0.45
CA LEU A 128 4.24 -2.12 1.42
C LEU A 128 3.91 -3.62 1.40
N LEU A 129 4.06 -4.26 0.24
CA LEU A 129 3.73 -5.66 0.03
C LEU A 129 4.65 -6.59 0.82
N ALA A 130 4.09 -7.68 1.35
CA ALA A 130 4.80 -8.69 2.13
C ALA A 130 5.79 -9.52 1.31
N HIS A 131 6.57 -10.34 2.00
CA HIS A 131 7.43 -11.43 1.50
C HIS A 131 8.67 -11.01 0.70
N GLN A 132 8.87 -9.74 0.39
CA GLN A 132 10.04 -9.25 -0.33
C GLN A 132 10.99 -8.46 0.60
N ASP A 133 12.27 -8.77 0.54
CA ASP A 133 13.34 -8.02 1.22
C ASP A 133 14.04 -7.11 0.20
N TRP A 134 13.39 -5.98 -0.12
CA TRP A 134 13.87 -5.07 -1.15
C TRP A 134 15.23 -4.44 -0.82
N ILE A 135 15.58 -4.36 0.47
CA ILE A 135 16.88 -3.84 0.93
C ILE A 135 17.99 -4.79 0.47
N ARG A 136 17.86 -6.07 0.83
CA ARG A 136 18.85 -7.09 0.52
C ARG A 136 18.85 -7.47 -0.97
N GLN A 137 17.68 -7.63 -1.54
CA GLN A 137 17.50 -8.00 -2.95
C GLN A 137 17.76 -6.83 -3.91
N ARG A 138 17.88 -5.59 -3.40
CA ARG A 138 18.08 -4.36 -4.18
C ARG A 138 17.03 -4.18 -5.30
N CYS A 139 15.82 -4.65 -5.07
CA CYS A 139 14.75 -4.74 -6.07
C CYS A 139 13.63 -3.71 -5.85
N GLY A 140 13.79 -2.74 -4.93
CA GLY A 140 12.72 -1.82 -4.54
C GLY A 140 12.05 -1.09 -5.70
N ALA A 141 12.84 -0.57 -6.65
CA ALA A 141 12.29 0.10 -7.84
C ALA A 141 11.54 -0.88 -8.75
N GLY A 142 12.07 -2.09 -8.96
CA GLY A 142 11.41 -3.12 -9.76
C GLY A 142 10.09 -3.57 -9.15
N VAL A 143 10.07 -3.80 -7.84
CA VAL A 143 8.84 -4.13 -7.09
C VAL A 143 7.83 -3.01 -7.20
N ALA A 144 8.25 -1.75 -7.02
CA ALA A 144 7.36 -0.60 -7.10
C ALA A 144 6.71 -0.49 -8.48
N ILE A 145 7.49 -0.56 -9.55
CA ILE A 145 6.99 -0.43 -10.94
C ILE A 145 6.07 -1.61 -11.31
N ALA A 146 6.51 -2.84 -11.06
CA ALA A 146 5.76 -4.02 -11.46
C ALA A 146 4.43 -4.14 -10.70
N SER A 147 4.45 -3.92 -9.38
CA SER A 147 3.24 -3.99 -8.56
C SER A 147 2.29 -2.82 -8.83
N ALA A 148 2.80 -1.61 -9.06
CA ALA A 148 1.98 -0.46 -9.45
C ALA A 148 1.27 -0.70 -10.79
N TYR A 149 2.00 -1.22 -11.78
CA TYR A 149 1.39 -1.58 -13.07
C TYR A 149 0.24 -2.58 -12.91
N ARG A 150 0.45 -3.63 -12.13
CA ARG A 150 -0.58 -4.66 -11.89
C ARG A 150 -1.77 -4.12 -11.09
N ALA A 151 -1.52 -3.36 -10.04
CA ALA A 151 -2.57 -2.75 -9.23
C ALA A 151 -3.44 -1.79 -10.06
N VAL A 152 -2.82 -0.93 -10.87
CA VAL A 152 -3.53 -0.01 -11.75
C VAL A 152 -4.30 -0.76 -12.84
N ALA A 153 -3.71 -1.80 -13.44
CA ALA A 153 -4.43 -2.63 -14.41
C ALA A 153 -5.68 -3.31 -13.80
N GLY A 154 -5.60 -3.77 -12.55
CA GLY A 154 -6.73 -4.29 -11.80
C GLY A 154 -7.82 -3.23 -11.57
N ALA A 155 -7.43 -2.02 -11.15
CA ALA A 155 -8.33 -0.90 -10.93
C ALA A 155 -9.05 -0.47 -12.22
N VAL A 156 -8.30 -0.30 -13.31
CA VAL A 156 -8.88 0.07 -14.63
C VAL A 156 -9.82 -1.01 -15.14
N GLY A 157 -9.45 -2.29 -15.04
CA GLY A 157 -10.31 -3.41 -15.48
C GLY A 157 -11.64 -3.44 -14.73
N MET A 158 -11.62 -3.09 -13.44
CA MET A 158 -12.84 -3.02 -12.64
C MET A 158 -13.75 -1.85 -13.05
N LEU A 159 -13.18 -0.67 -13.32
CA LEU A 159 -13.95 0.49 -13.77
C LEU A 159 -14.59 0.23 -15.15
N SER A 160 -13.85 -0.37 -16.08
CA SER A 160 -14.33 -0.66 -17.42
C SER A 160 -15.48 -1.69 -17.47
N SER A 161 -15.54 -2.61 -16.51
CA SER A 161 -16.63 -3.59 -16.43
C SER A 161 -17.96 -2.98 -15.97
N ARG A 162 -17.93 -1.86 -15.25
CA ARG A 162 -19.14 -1.14 -14.81
C ARG A 162 -19.80 -0.38 -15.97
N ASP A 163 -18.97 0.28 -16.81
CA ASP A 163 -19.47 1.04 -17.97
C ASP A 163 -20.21 0.17 -19.03
N GLN A 164 -20.04 -1.16 -18.94
CA GLN A 164 -20.73 -2.11 -19.85
C GLN A 164 -22.04 -2.68 -19.26
N SER A 165 -22.34 -2.34 -18.01
CA SER A 165 -23.50 -2.90 -17.28
C SER A 165 -24.63 -1.87 -17.09
N ASP A 166 -24.38 -0.61 -17.46
CA ASP A 166 -25.36 0.50 -17.53
C ASP A 166 -25.76 0.78 -18.98
#